data_4c10691696f724ac13c788db185e28ef
#
_entry.id   4c10691696f724ac13c788db185e28ef
#
_cell.length_a   1.000
_cell.length_b   1.000
_cell.length_c   1.000
_cell.angle_alpha   90.00
_cell.angle_beta   90.00
_cell.angle_gamma   90.00
#
_symmetry.space_group_name_H-M   'P 1'
#
loop_
_entity.id
_entity.type
_entity.pdbx_description
1 polymer ?
#
loop_
_entity_poly.entity_id
_entity_poly.type
_entity_poly.pdbx_seq_one_letter_code
_entity_poly.pdbx_strand_id
1 'polypeptide(L)'
;MAIAAGRKASRDSNRDDAADASRFFSRIGYLLLAVGAPVGVVLHPLGLYVMFSIGVGLVLIASALDAEPGFFDRFMRPFAVPAFVVLLAGLAWAALSVLWTPYPVAAGQLLLKMTVLLAATLLAVAAPRENASATDLYLFPIGLVAGMATMAARALAETLTGAPDDGRLAAGAVAIAVLLFPAIGGLAARGRNGLARLLLIVALCFAYIDSYAPLTIAVFAGYLALSFAISDLKRTARELAWGAAALILLSPLIPALAPTVSAWIFHARLTSLPAPYPSVAVAADVFTHDKLRLITGRGFATVSRGIHDGILPAQTPRALAFTVWYELGVVGAVLAAAGAWLAFRSLARAPGRLAPYMAAAFSAVVALAFLNVDFVEMTTLTLIAVSVLSTDVAARSQYRTTRPSAASLANL
;
A
#
# COMPACT_ATOMS: atom_id res chain seq x y z
N MET A 1 58.20 -0.12 -6.62
CA MET A 1 57.33 -0.45 -5.50
C MET A 1 56.46 0.75 -5.03
N ALA A 2 56.94 1.98 -4.99
CA ALA A 2 56.19 3.17 -4.55
C ALA A 2 54.99 3.54 -5.43
N ILE A 3 55.05 3.35 -6.76
CA ILE A 3 53.91 3.67 -7.69
C ILE A 3 52.72 2.74 -7.49
N ALA A 4 52.91 1.48 -7.12
CA ALA A 4 51.87 0.52 -6.83
C ALA A 4 51.15 0.82 -5.50
N ALA A 5 51.88 1.29 -4.49
CA ALA A 5 51.35 1.70 -3.19
C ALA A 5 50.51 2.97 -3.31
N GLY A 6 50.94 3.97 -4.11
CA GLY A 6 50.16 5.18 -4.36
C GLY A 6 48.85 4.93 -5.11
N ARG A 7 48.85 4.01 -6.10
CA ARG A 7 47.60 3.61 -6.80
C ARG A 7 46.62 2.84 -5.90
N LYS A 8 47.12 2.06 -4.96
CA LYS A 8 46.26 1.33 -4.00
C LYS A 8 45.62 2.30 -3.01
N ALA A 9 46.38 3.24 -2.44
CA ALA A 9 45.89 4.26 -1.53
C ALA A 9 44.82 5.18 -2.20
N SER A 10 45.03 5.58 -3.45
CA SER A 10 44.07 6.38 -4.22
C SER A 10 42.79 5.59 -4.53
N ARG A 11 42.86 4.27 -4.80
CA ARG A 11 41.66 3.42 -5.00
C ARG A 11 40.88 3.20 -3.72
N ASP A 12 41.55 3.06 -2.60
CA ASP A 12 40.91 2.86 -1.30
C ASP A 12 40.20 4.16 -0.86
N SER A 13 40.82 5.35 -1.02
CA SER A 13 40.20 6.66 -0.78
C SER A 13 38.96 6.88 -1.66
N ASN A 14 39.03 6.60 -2.97
CA ASN A 14 37.85 6.75 -3.85
C ASN A 14 36.71 5.79 -3.49
N ARG A 15 36.99 4.61 -2.93
CA ARG A 15 35.98 3.68 -2.46
C ARG A 15 35.30 4.18 -1.19
N ASP A 16 36.04 4.76 -0.27
CA ASP A 16 35.51 5.32 0.97
C ASP A 16 34.60 6.53 0.67
N ASP A 17 35.03 7.42 -0.24
CA ASP A 17 34.24 8.57 -0.69
C ASP A 17 32.94 8.14 -1.39
N ALA A 18 32.99 7.10 -2.23
CA ALA A 18 31.80 6.55 -2.89
C ALA A 18 30.82 5.90 -1.88
N ALA A 19 31.34 5.19 -0.87
CA ALA A 19 30.53 4.59 0.17
C ALA A 19 29.86 5.64 1.07
N ASP A 20 30.53 6.75 1.36
CA ASP A 20 29.95 7.87 2.12
C ASP A 20 28.86 8.59 1.32
N ALA A 21 29.12 8.84 0.03
CA ALA A 21 28.12 9.41 -0.88
C ALA A 21 26.88 8.49 -1.01
N SER A 22 27.09 7.19 -1.15
CA SER A 22 25.98 6.20 -1.19
C SER A 22 25.14 6.25 0.08
N ARG A 23 25.78 6.27 1.26
CA ARG A 23 25.07 6.39 2.55
C ARG A 23 24.25 7.68 2.64
N PHE A 24 24.81 8.79 2.19
CA PHE A 24 24.15 10.09 2.19
C PHE A 24 22.90 10.09 1.30
N PHE A 25 23.03 9.67 0.03
CA PHE A 25 21.91 9.60 -0.90
C PHE A 25 20.82 8.63 -0.45
N SER A 26 21.21 7.46 0.03
CA SER A 26 20.26 6.47 0.56
C SER A 26 19.45 7.05 1.74
N ARG A 27 20.12 7.75 2.67
CA ARG A 27 19.47 8.33 3.85
C ARG A 27 18.48 9.44 3.48
N ILE A 28 18.85 10.33 2.55
CA ILE A 28 17.94 11.36 2.04
C ILE A 28 16.79 10.71 1.28
N GLY A 29 17.04 9.71 0.44
CA GLY A 29 16.01 8.97 -0.27
C GLY A 29 14.98 8.37 0.68
N TYR A 30 15.42 7.68 1.73
CA TYR A 30 14.50 7.14 2.74
C TYR A 30 13.80 8.22 3.57
N LEU A 31 14.44 9.35 3.85
CA LEU A 31 13.79 10.49 4.51
C LEU A 31 12.62 11.02 3.67
N LEU A 32 12.82 11.18 2.37
CA LEU A 32 11.77 11.63 1.46
C LEU A 32 10.62 10.60 1.36
N LEU A 33 10.93 9.32 1.28
CA LEU A 33 9.92 8.26 1.23
C LEU A 33 9.17 8.09 2.54
N ALA A 34 9.86 8.18 3.67
CA ALA A 34 9.29 7.88 4.97
C ALA A 34 8.58 9.08 5.60
N VAL A 35 9.14 10.28 5.49
CA VAL A 35 8.61 11.51 6.10
C VAL A 35 7.99 12.40 5.04
N GLY A 36 8.68 12.59 3.91
CA GLY A 36 8.20 13.46 2.83
C GLY A 36 6.90 12.98 2.21
N ALA A 37 6.73 11.67 1.99
CA ALA A 37 5.53 11.13 1.36
C ALA A 37 4.25 11.33 2.19
N PRO A 38 4.16 10.93 3.48
CA PRO A 38 2.95 11.13 4.28
C PRO A 38 2.65 12.61 4.57
N VAL A 39 3.66 13.46 4.68
CA VAL A 39 3.48 14.92 4.82
C VAL A 39 3.08 15.54 3.49
N GLY A 40 3.76 15.17 2.42
CA GLY A 40 3.57 15.72 1.08
C GLY A 40 2.15 15.49 0.54
N VAL A 41 1.55 14.33 0.81
CA VAL A 41 0.18 14.02 0.36
C VAL A 41 -0.87 14.97 0.97
N VAL A 42 -0.65 15.41 2.21
CA VAL A 42 -1.55 16.34 2.91
C VAL A 42 -1.34 17.79 2.46
N LEU A 43 -0.09 18.17 2.18
CA LEU A 43 0.23 19.54 1.82
C LEU A 43 -0.16 19.90 0.38
N HIS A 44 0.13 19.00 -0.57
CA HIS A 44 -0.09 19.28 -1.99
C HIS A 44 -0.39 17.99 -2.78
N PRO A 45 -1.33 18.00 -3.75
CA PRO A 45 -1.69 16.81 -4.54
C PRO A 45 -0.50 16.15 -5.26
N LEU A 46 0.48 16.95 -5.71
CA LEU A 46 1.70 16.45 -6.37
C LEU A 46 2.82 16.10 -5.38
N GLY A 47 2.72 16.49 -4.11
CA GLY A 47 3.78 16.34 -3.11
C GLY A 47 4.25 14.90 -2.96
N LEU A 48 3.30 13.97 -2.88
CA LEU A 48 3.60 12.53 -2.78
C LEU A 48 4.42 12.02 -3.98
N TYR A 49 4.02 12.38 -5.20
CA TYR A 49 4.69 11.89 -6.41
C TYR A 49 6.11 12.44 -6.55
N VAL A 50 6.30 13.71 -6.21
CA VAL A 50 7.61 14.35 -6.21
C VAL A 50 8.52 13.69 -5.17
N MET A 51 8.04 13.52 -3.94
CA MET A 51 8.82 12.88 -2.85
C MET A 51 9.14 11.44 -3.16
N PHE A 52 8.18 10.68 -3.74
CA PHE A 52 8.39 9.31 -4.15
C PHE A 52 9.44 9.21 -5.27
N SER A 53 9.29 10.00 -6.34
CA SER A 53 10.18 9.93 -7.49
C SER A 53 11.61 10.32 -7.14
N ILE A 54 11.81 11.41 -6.38
CA ILE A 54 13.14 11.83 -5.94
C ILE A 54 13.70 10.81 -4.94
N GLY A 55 12.89 10.33 -3.98
CA GLY A 55 13.32 9.37 -2.99
C GLY A 55 13.80 8.05 -3.62
N VAL A 56 13.03 7.48 -4.55
CA VAL A 56 13.43 6.30 -5.31
C VAL A 56 14.67 6.57 -6.15
N GLY A 57 14.74 7.70 -6.85
CA GLY A 57 15.89 8.10 -7.65
C GLY A 57 17.18 8.14 -6.83
N LEU A 58 17.15 8.74 -5.64
CA LEU A 58 18.30 8.81 -4.73
C LEU A 58 18.71 7.42 -4.21
N VAL A 59 17.73 6.55 -3.90
CA VAL A 59 18.02 5.15 -3.49
C VAL A 59 18.70 4.38 -4.62
N LEU A 60 18.27 4.59 -5.88
CA LEU A 60 18.89 3.96 -7.04
C LEU A 60 20.30 4.51 -7.33
N ILE A 61 20.52 5.81 -7.20
CA ILE A 61 21.85 6.42 -7.31
C ILE A 61 22.78 5.84 -6.24
N ALA A 62 22.31 5.76 -4.98
CA ALA A 62 23.08 5.17 -3.89
C ALA A 62 23.47 3.71 -4.19
N SER A 63 22.53 2.94 -4.74
CA SER A 63 22.78 1.56 -5.17
C SER A 63 23.81 1.45 -6.30
N ALA A 64 23.76 2.35 -7.26
CA ALA A 64 24.72 2.39 -8.37
C ALA A 64 26.14 2.74 -7.90
N LEU A 65 26.28 3.58 -6.87
CA LEU A 65 27.57 3.93 -6.28
C LEU A 65 28.19 2.77 -5.50
N ASP A 66 27.38 1.92 -4.87
CA ASP A 66 27.85 0.76 -4.11
C ASP A 66 28.31 -0.39 -5.01
N ALA A 67 27.92 -0.39 -6.29
CA ALA A 67 28.31 -1.37 -7.33
C ALA A 67 28.25 -2.85 -6.88
N GLU A 68 27.27 -3.22 -6.03
CA GLU A 68 27.15 -4.57 -5.47
C GLU A 68 26.73 -5.60 -6.53
N PRO A 69 27.35 -6.78 -6.54
CA PRO A 69 26.91 -7.89 -7.39
C PRO A 69 25.55 -8.43 -6.93
N GLY A 70 24.78 -9.01 -7.87
CA GLY A 70 23.51 -9.68 -7.57
C GLY A 70 22.27 -8.77 -7.60
N PHE A 71 22.37 -7.56 -8.12
CA PHE A 71 21.20 -6.69 -8.36
C PHE A 71 20.14 -7.39 -9.23
N PHE A 72 20.56 -8.01 -10.33
CA PHE A 72 19.67 -8.68 -11.25
C PHE A 72 18.93 -9.87 -10.60
N ASP A 73 19.61 -10.65 -9.77
CA ASP A 73 19.00 -11.76 -9.03
C ASP A 73 17.96 -11.26 -8.03
N ARG A 74 18.24 -10.14 -7.36
CA ARG A 74 17.26 -9.50 -6.45
C ARG A 74 16.06 -8.95 -7.21
N PHE A 75 16.29 -8.34 -8.37
CA PHE A 75 15.24 -7.83 -9.23
C PHE A 75 14.34 -8.95 -9.78
N MET A 76 14.91 -10.12 -10.06
CA MET A 76 14.15 -11.28 -10.58
C MET A 76 13.40 -12.08 -9.51
N ARG A 77 13.77 -11.97 -8.23
CA ARG A 77 13.11 -12.71 -7.14
C ARG A 77 11.59 -12.57 -7.07
N PRO A 78 10.99 -11.36 -7.19
CA PRO A 78 9.54 -11.20 -7.16
C PRO A 78 8.83 -11.98 -8.26
N PHE A 79 9.44 -12.17 -9.43
CA PHE A 79 8.86 -12.91 -10.55
C PHE A 79 8.68 -14.42 -10.27
N ALA A 80 9.39 -14.96 -9.29
CA ALA A 80 9.20 -16.32 -8.81
C ALA A 80 8.08 -16.45 -7.75
N VAL A 81 7.54 -15.32 -7.26
CA VAL A 81 6.46 -15.33 -6.26
C VAL A 81 5.11 -15.43 -6.96
N PRO A 82 4.29 -16.48 -6.68
CA PRO A 82 3.01 -16.68 -7.38
C PRO A 82 2.05 -15.49 -7.29
N ALA A 83 2.00 -14.80 -6.15
CA ALA A 83 1.17 -13.59 -5.99
C ALA A 83 1.58 -12.47 -6.95
N PHE A 84 2.88 -12.32 -7.22
CA PHE A 84 3.38 -11.33 -8.16
C PHE A 84 3.09 -11.70 -9.61
N VAL A 85 3.16 -12.98 -9.96
CA VAL A 85 2.78 -13.47 -11.29
C VAL A 85 1.29 -13.20 -11.56
N VAL A 86 0.43 -13.42 -10.56
CA VAL A 86 -1.01 -13.10 -10.68
C VAL A 86 -1.24 -11.60 -10.80
N LEU A 87 -0.47 -10.76 -10.09
CA LEU A 87 -0.51 -9.30 -10.25
C LEU A 87 -0.16 -8.89 -11.69
N LEU A 88 0.89 -9.48 -12.27
CA LEU A 88 1.28 -9.22 -13.66
C LEU A 88 0.21 -9.72 -14.66
N ALA A 89 -0.42 -10.87 -14.39
CA ALA A 89 -1.53 -11.35 -15.19
C ALA A 89 -2.73 -10.39 -15.13
N GLY A 90 -3.02 -9.82 -13.94
CA GLY A 90 -4.04 -8.78 -13.78
C GLY A 90 -3.72 -7.50 -14.57
N LEU A 91 -2.47 -7.07 -14.54
CA LEU A 91 -2.00 -5.91 -15.30
C LEU A 91 -2.07 -6.18 -16.81
N ALA A 92 -1.71 -7.38 -17.26
CA ALA A 92 -1.83 -7.80 -18.65
C ALA A 92 -3.30 -7.88 -19.11
N TRP A 93 -4.21 -8.35 -18.24
CA TRP A 93 -5.64 -8.32 -18.52
C TRP A 93 -6.19 -6.90 -18.61
N ALA A 94 -5.77 -6.01 -17.71
CA ALA A 94 -6.10 -4.59 -17.77
C ALA A 94 -5.58 -3.95 -19.07
N ALA A 95 -4.36 -4.30 -19.51
CA ALA A 95 -3.81 -3.85 -20.79
C ALA A 95 -4.62 -4.36 -21.98
N LEU A 96 -5.00 -5.62 -21.97
CA LEU A 96 -5.85 -6.19 -23.00
C LEU A 96 -7.22 -5.49 -23.04
N SER A 97 -7.78 -5.14 -21.88
CA SER A 97 -9.08 -4.48 -21.79
C SER A 97 -9.10 -3.05 -22.35
N VAL A 98 -7.94 -2.45 -22.60
CA VAL A 98 -7.83 -1.17 -23.32
C VAL A 98 -8.37 -1.25 -24.76
N LEU A 99 -8.43 -2.45 -25.34
CA LEU A 99 -8.94 -2.63 -26.71
C LEU A 99 -10.46 -2.38 -26.85
N TRP A 100 -11.22 -2.52 -25.75
CA TRP A 100 -12.67 -2.33 -25.78
C TRP A 100 -13.20 -1.27 -24.80
N THR A 101 -12.31 -0.55 -24.11
CA THR A 101 -12.72 0.59 -23.28
C THR A 101 -13.19 1.75 -24.16
N PRO A 102 -14.22 2.51 -23.75
CA PRO A 102 -14.58 3.75 -24.42
C PRO A 102 -13.54 4.87 -24.27
N TYR A 103 -12.54 4.70 -23.37
CA TYR A 103 -11.52 5.71 -23.06
C TYR A 103 -10.08 5.20 -23.27
N PRO A 104 -9.68 4.78 -24.48
CA PRO A 104 -8.39 4.10 -24.71
C PRO A 104 -7.17 4.96 -24.35
N VAL A 105 -7.22 6.26 -24.61
CA VAL A 105 -6.11 7.18 -24.28
C VAL A 105 -5.93 7.31 -22.76
N ALA A 106 -7.00 7.54 -22.03
CA ALA A 106 -6.94 7.66 -20.56
C ALA A 106 -6.53 6.34 -19.90
N ALA A 107 -7.07 5.23 -20.38
CA ALA A 107 -6.71 3.88 -19.91
C ALA A 107 -5.23 3.57 -20.17
N GLY A 108 -4.72 3.87 -21.36
CA GLY A 108 -3.31 3.71 -21.70
C GLY A 108 -2.38 4.56 -20.83
N GLN A 109 -2.73 5.82 -20.58
CA GLN A 109 -1.96 6.70 -19.69
C GLN A 109 -1.93 6.18 -18.24
N LEU A 110 -3.07 5.73 -17.71
CA LEU A 110 -3.16 5.18 -16.37
C LEU A 110 -2.34 3.89 -16.26
N LEU A 111 -2.47 2.99 -17.23
CA LEU A 111 -1.71 1.75 -17.29
C LEU A 111 -0.19 2.01 -17.34
N LEU A 112 0.25 2.98 -18.15
CA LEU A 112 1.65 3.39 -18.23
C LEU A 112 2.15 3.88 -16.85
N LYS A 113 1.39 4.74 -16.18
CA LYS A 113 1.73 5.25 -14.84
C LYS A 113 1.84 4.11 -13.82
N MET A 114 0.89 3.17 -13.83
CA MET A 114 0.92 1.99 -12.93
C MET A 114 2.14 1.10 -13.21
N THR A 115 2.47 0.88 -14.48
CA THR A 115 3.64 0.07 -14.88
C THR A 115 4.95 0.74 -14.47
N VAL A 116 5.07 2.05 -14.66
CA VAL A 116 6.24 2.83 -14.23
C VAL A 116 6.37 2.81 -12.70
N LEU A 117 5.28 3.01 -11.96
CA LEU A 117 5.28 2.94 -10.50
C LEU A 117 5.72 1.55 -10.00
N LEU A 118 5.19 0.47 -10.60
CA LEU A 118 5.56 -0.90 -10.27
C LEU A 118 7.05 -1.13 -10.56
N ALA A 119 7.54 -0.74 -11.74
CA ALA A 119 8.94 -0.87 -12.11
C ALA A 119 9.86 -0.09 -11.15
N ALA A 120 9.52 1.16 -10.83
CA ALA A 120 10.26 1.99 -9.87
C ALA A 120 10.32 1.34 -8.48
N THR A 121 9.20 0.77 -8.02
CA THR A 121 9.12 0.05 -6.74
C THR A 121 10.00 -1.19 -6.74
N LEU A 122 9.94 -2.00 -7.81
CA LEU A 122 10.78 -3.21 -7.96
C LEU A 122 12.28 -2.87 -7.99
N LEU A 123 12.65 -1.83 -8.73
CA LEU A 123 14.04 -1.36 -8.78
C LEU A 123 14.51 -0.90 -7.39
N ALA A 124 13.68 -0.14 -6.66
CA ALA A 124 14.01 0.30 -5.31
C ALA A 124 14.09 -0.85 -4.30
N VAL A 125 13.26 -1.89 -4.45
CA VAL A 125 13.36 -3.13 -3.65
C VAL A 125 14.61 -3.94 -4.01
N ALA A 126 15.03 -3.96 -5.28
CA ALA A 126 16.23 -4.66 -5.72
C ALA A 126 17.54 -3.93 -5.35
N ALA A 127 17.48 -2.63 -5.07
CA ALA A 127 18.63 -1.81 -4.73
C ALA A 127 19.43 -2.40 -3.55
N PRO A 128 20.77 -2.48 -3.63
CA PRO A 128 21.59 -2.98 -2.54
C PRO A 128 21.47 -2.11 -1.28
N ARG A 129 21.52 -2.75 -0.11
CA ARG A 129 21.26 -2.09 1.18
C ARG A 129 22.19 -2.53 2.30
N GLU A 130 23.42 -2.85 2.01
CA GLU A 130 24.38 -3.15 3.07
C GLU A 130 24.57 -2.00 4.04
N ASN A 131 24.39 -0.78 3.56
CA ASN A 131 24.56 0.46 4.31
C ASN A 131 23.27 1.03 4.92
N ALA A 132 22.10 0.36 4.78
CA ALA A 132 20.87 0.80 5.46
C ALA A 132 21.12 0.86 6.97
N SER A 133 21.16 2.08 7.50
CA SER A 133 21.39 2.32 8.92
C SER A 133 20.22 1.82 9.75
N ALA A 134 20.52 1.37 10.95
CA ALA A 134 19.49 1.08 11.96
C ALA A 134 18.55 2.27 12.22
N THR A 135 19.05 3.47 11.93
CA THR A 135 18.34 4.74 12.10
C THR A 135 17.25 4.94 11.05
N ASP A 136 17.43 4.43 9.84
CA ASP A 136 16.47 4.62 8.73
C ASP A 136 15.11 3.98 9.02
N LEU A 137 15.09 2.98 9.87
CA LEU A 137 13.86 2.31 10.29
C LEU A 137 12.95 3.19 11.15
N TYR A 138 13.52 4.14 11.91
CA TYR A 138 12.75 5.07 12.72
C TYR A 138 12.14 6.21 11.91
N LEU A 139 12.58 6.41 10.67
CA LEU A 139 12.04 7.46 9.80
C LEU A 139 10.55 7.22 9.48
N PHE A 140 10.13 5.97 9.28
CA PHE A 140 8.73 5.66 8.96
C PHE A 140 7.75 5.97 10.10
N PRO A 141 7.97 5.55 11.36
CA PRO A 141 7.17 5.98 12.48
C PRO A 141 7.16 7.50 12.70
N ILE A 142 8.32 8.16 12.54
CA ILE A 142 8.43 9.62 12.64
C ILE A 142 7.61 10.30 11.54
N GLY A 143 7.73 9.81 10.30
CA GLY A 143 6.98 10.34 9.16
C GLY A 143 5.48 10.16 9.31
N LEU A 144 5.04 9.04 9.88
CA LEU A 144 3.61 8.82 10.15
C LEU A 144 3.09 9.81 11.20
N VAL A 145 3.83 10.04 12.28
CA VAL A 145 3.47 11.05 13.30
C VAL A 145 3.47 12.45 12.68
N ALA A 146 4.46 12.80 11.86
CA ALA A 146 4.51 14.07 11.14
C ALA A 146 3.32 14.23 10.19
N GLY A 147 2.94 13.17 9.47
CA GLY A 147 1.76 13.16 8.62
C GLY A 147 0.46 13.39 9.39
N MET A 148 0.27 12.69 10.52
CA MET A 148 -0.88 12.92 11.43
C MET A 148 -0.90 14.35 11.97
N ALA A 149 0.24 14.88 12.39
CA ALA A 149 0.34 16.26 12.88
C ALA A 149 0.01 17.29 11.78
N THR A 150 0.51 17.06 10.56
CA THR A 150 0.20 17.92 9.40
C THR A 150 -1.28 17.88 9.06
N MET A 151 -1.90 16.70 9.11
CA MET A 151 -3.32 16.52 8.88
C MET A 151 -4.17 17.22 9.95
N ALA A 152 -3.81 17.07 11.23
CA ALA A 152 -4.47 17.78 12.33
C ALA A 152 -4.35 19.30 12.21
N ALA A 153 -3.16 19.80 11.88
CA ALA A 153 -2.93 21.24 11.67
C ALA A 153 -3.75 21.78 10.50
N ARG A 154 -3.86 21.00 9.41
CA ARG A 154 -4.68 21.36 8.27
C ARG A 154 -6.17 21.38 8.61
N ALA A 155 -6.70 20.32 9.25
CA ALA A 155 -8.10 20.26 9.68
C ALA A 155 -8.46 21.44 10.59
N LEU A 156 -7.55 21.82 11.50
CA LEU A 156 -7.72 23.02 12.33
C LEU A 156 -7.75 24.29 11.49
N ALA A 157 -6.84 24.44 10.52
CA ALA A 157 -6.80 25.59 9.64
C ALA A 157 -8.07 25.72 8.79
N GLU A 158 -8.57 24.62 8.22
CA GLU A 158 -9.83 24.58 7.45
C GLU A 158 -11.04 24.98 8.34
N THR A 159 -11.08 24.48 9.59
CA THR A 159 -12.12 24.86 10.56
C THR A 159 -12.07 26.35 10.90
N LEU A 160 -10.89 26.93 11.08
CA LEU A 160 -10.71 28.34 11.45
C LEU A 160 -10.96 29.29 10.27
N THR A 161 -10.63 28.88 9.04
CA THR A 161 -10.76 29.74 7.85
C THR A 161 -12.06 29.52 7.09
N GLY A 162 -12.82 28.47 7.39
CA GLY A 162 -14.00 28.06 6.64
C GLY A 162 -13.68 27.61 5.21
N ALA A 163 -12.42 27.21 4.94
CA ALA A 163 -12.01 26.73 3.63
C ALA A 163 -12.69 25.39 3.32
N PRO A 164 -13.14 25.16 2.06
CA PRO A 164 -13.75 23.89 1.69
C PRO A 164 -12.74 22.75 1.75
N ASP A 165 -13.20 21.56 2.14
CA ASP A 165 -12.41 20.33 2.03
C ASP A 165 -12.12 20.02 0.56
N ASP A 166 -10.85 19.99 0.20
CA ASP A 166 -10.37 19.68 -1.14
C ASP A 166 -9.94 18.19 -1.32
N GLY A 167 -10.35 17.32 -0.39
CA GLY A 167 -10.07 15.88 -0.40
C GLY A 167 -8.66 15.51 0.09
N ARG A 168 -7.82 16.46 0.52
CA ARG A 168 -6.45 16.17 0.99
C ARG A 168 -6.45 15.49 2.35
N LEU A 169 -7.44 15.80 3.21
CA LEU A 169 -7.61 15.10 4.48
C LEU A 169 -7.92 13.62 4.24
N ALA A 170 -8.78 13.32 3.27
CA ALA A 170 -9.06 11.93 2.88
C ALA A 170 -7.81 11.21 2.36
N ALA A 171 -6.99 11.86 1.52
CA ALA A 171 -5.72 11.30 1.05
C ALA A 171 -4.72 11.07 2.19
N GLY A 172 -4.65 11.99 3.17
CA GLY A 172 -3.87 11.85 4.39
C GLY A 172 -4.33 10.67 5.24
N ALA A 173 -5.64 10.49 5.39
CA ALA A 173 -6.24 9.37 6.11
C ALA A 173 -5.87 8.02 5.47
N VAL A 174 -5.92 7.93 4.14
CA VAL A 174 -5.46 6.74 3.40
C VAL A 174 -3.96 6.48 3.63
N ALA A 175 -3.13 7.53 3.63
CA ALA A 175 -1.71 7.40 3.93
C ALA A 175 -1.46 6.82 5.33
N ILE A 176 -2.17 7.30 6.35
CA ILE A 176 -2.10 6.76 7.71
C ILE A 176 -2.50 5.28 7.72
N ALA A 177 -3.64 4.93 7.12
CA ALA A 177 -4.14 3.56 7.11
C ALA A 177 -3.16 2.56 6.44
N VAL A 178 -2.52 2.97 5.33
CA VAL A 178 -1.60 2.13 4.55
C VAL A 178 -0.23 2.00 5.22
N LEU A 179 0.28 3.07 5.86
CA LEU A 179 1.64 3.12 6.40
C LEU A 179 1.72 2.72 7.88
N LEU A 180 0.61 2.68 8.62
CA LEU A 180 0.58 2.43 10.07
C LEU A 180 1.22 1.09 10.46
N PHE A 181 0.74 0.00 9.88
CA PHE A 181 1.17 -1.34 10.30
C PHE A 181 2.62 -1.67 9.88
N PRO A 182 3.12 -1.26 8.71
CA PRO A 182 4.55 -1.30 8.40
C PRO A 182 5.42 -0.52 9.40
N ALA A 183 5.01 0.68 9.78
CA ALA A 183 5.73 1.50 10.75
C ALA A 183 5.77 0.86 12.15
N ILE A 184 4.63 0.36 12.63
CA ILE A 184 4.53 -0.38 13.91
C ILE A 184 5.38 -1.66 13.85
N GLY A 185 5.31 -2.41 12.75
CA GLY A 185 6.10 -3.61 12.52
C GLY A 185 7.60 -3.33 12.58
N GLY A 186 8.06 -2.23 12.00
CA GLY A 186 9.44 -1.78 12.09
C GLY A 186 9.90 -1.52 13.53
N LEU A 187 9.08 -0.87 14.36
CA LEU A 187 9.37 -0.65 15.79
C LEU A 187 9.39 -1.96 16.57
N ALA A 188 8.41 -2.84 16.34
CA ALA A 188 8.31 -4.14 17.02
C ALA A 188 9.48 -5.07 16.65
N ALA A 189 9.94 -5.06 15.39
CA ALA A 189 11.11 -5.81 14.94
C ALA A 189 12.38 -5.41 15.69
N ARG A 190 12.46 -4.17 16.16
CA ARG A 190 13.55 -3.62 16.99
C ARG A 190 13.34 -3.81 18.49
N GLY A 191 12.31 -4.53 18.90
CA GLY A 191 11.98 -4.72 20.32
C GLY A 191 11.42 -3.49 21.02
N ARG A 192 11.07 -2.43 20.27
CA ARG A 192 10.44 -1.21 20.79
C ARG A 192 8.93 -1.35 20.90
N ASN A 193 8.47 -2.43 21.54
CA ASN A 193 7.05 -2.77 21.66
C ASN A 193 6.22 -1.67 22.34
N GLY A 194 6.81 -0.94 23.30
CA GLY A 194 6.14 0.18 23.96
C GLY A 194 5.80 1.31 22.99
N LEU A 195 6.78 1.72 22.14
CA LEU A 195 6.56 2.74 21.12
C LEU A 195 5.59 2.24 20.02
N ALA A 196 5.67 0.97 19.66
CA ALA A 196 4.75 0.37 18.70
C ALA A 196 3.29 0.42 19.19
N ARG A 197 3.05 0.08 20.45
CA ARG A 197 1.72 0.17 21.08
C ARG A 197 1.25 1.63 21.21
N LEU A 198 2.14 2.54 21.62
CA LEU A 198 1.81 3.96 21.72
C LEU A 198 1.38 4.51 20.35
N LEU A 199 2.14 4.22 19.28
CA LEU A 199 1.81 4.66 17.93
C LEU A 199 0.46 4.11 17.46
N LEU A 200 0.16 2.84 17.77
CA LEU A 200 -1.14 2.24 17.44
C LEU A 200 -2.29 2.95 18.19
N ILE A 201 -2.11 3.22 19.49
CA ILE A 201 -3.13 3.93 20.29
C ILE A 201 -3.35 5.35 19.74
N VAL A 202 -2.27 6.08 19.44
CA VAL A 202 -2.34 7.42 18.88
C VAL A 202 -3.08 7.39 17.53
N ALA A 203 -2.78 6.41 16.67
CA ALA A 203 -3.46 6.28 15.38
C ALA A 203 -4.94 5.91 15.52
N LEU A 204 -5.31 5.06 16.49
CA LEU A 204 -6.71 4.73 16.78
C LEU A 204 -7.48 5.95 17.33
N CYS A 205 -6.88 6.69 18.25
CA CYS A 205 -7.46 7.94 18.75
C CYS A 205 -7.63 8.96 17.61
N PHE A 206 -6.61 9.10 16.77
CA PHE A 206 -6.65 10.00 15.62
C PHE A 206 -7.76 9.60 14.65
N ALA A 207 -7.86 8.32 14.28
CA ALA A 207 -8.91 7.81 13.41
C ALA A 207 -10.33 8.03 13.96
N TYR A 208 -10.48 7.95 15.29
CA TYR A 208 -11.77 8.24 15.95
C TYR A 208 -12.12 9.73 15.89
N ILE A 209 -11.15 10.61 16.13
CA ILE A 209 -11.35 12.08 16.15
C ILE A 209 -11.59 12.60 14.73
N ASP A 210 -10.85 12.09 13.73
CA ASP A 210 -10.93 12.52 12.34
C ASP A 210 -12.30 12.22 11.69
N SER A 211 -13.07 11.30 12.27
CA SER A 211 -14.41 10.92 11.79
C SER A 211 -14.47 10.44 10.33
N TYR A 212 -13.32 10.21 9.68
CA TYR A 212 -13.25 9.64 8.34
C TYR A 212 -13.44 8.12 8.40
N ALA A 213 -14.65 7.66 8.13
CA ALA A 213 -15.03 6.26 8.29
C ALA A 213 -14.08 5.25 7.60
N PRO A 214 -13.56 5.49 6.37
CA PRO A 214 -12.59 4.57 5.74
C PRO A 214 -11.32 4.37 6.55
N LEU A 215 -10.77 5.43 7.18
CA LEU A 215 -9.60 5.32 8.03
C LEU A 215 -9.89 4.45 9.25
N THR A 216 -10.98 4.73 9.95
CA THR A 216 -11.37 4.00 11.16
C THR A 216 -11.57 2.51 10.88
N ILE A 217 -12.30 2.18 9.80
CA ILE A 217 -12.57 0.79 9.41
C ILE A 217 -11.27 0.07 9.03
N ALA A 218 -10.39 0.71 8.24
CA ALA A 218 -9.13 0.11 7.80
C ALA A 218 -8.18 -0.14 8.97
N VAL A 219 -8.03 0.84 9.88
CA VAL A 219 -7.17 0.70 11.08
C VAL A 219 -7.72 -0.38 12.01
N PHE A 220 -9.04 -0.43 12.19
CA PHE A 220 -9.67 -1.46 13.01
C PHE A 220 -9.54 -2.87 12.41
N ALA A 221 -9.75 -3.02 11.10
CA ALA A 221 -9.54 -4.29 10.39
C ALA A 221 -8.09 -4.78 10.53
N GLY A 222 -7.12 -3.89 10.35
CA GLY A 222 -5.71 -4.21 10.56
C GLY A 222 -5.39 -4.55 12.01
N TYR A 223 -5.97 -3.84 12.98
CA TYR A 223 -5.81 -4.16 14.41
C TYR A 223 -6.36 -5.54 14.77
N LEU A 224 -7.55 -5.90 14.29
CA LEU A 224 -8.13 -7.22 14.48
C LEU A 224 -7.24 -8.31 13.86
N ALA A 225 -6.80 -8.11 12.62
CA ALA A 225 -5.89 -9.03 11.94
C ALA A 225 -4.57 -9.20 12.71
N LEU A 226 -4.01 -8.11 13.25
CA LEU A 226 -2.80 -8.14 14.07
C LEU A 226 -3.03 -8.96 15.35
N SER A 227 -4.14 -8.73 16.04
CA SER A 227 -4.47 -9.40 17.31
C SER A 227 -4.55 -10.92 17.13
N PHE A 228 -5.22 -11.37 16.07
CA PHE A 228 -5.32 -12.80 15.75
C PHE A 228 -3.99 -13.36 15.21
N ALA A 229 -3.25 -12.61 14.40
CA ALA A 229 -1.99 -13.05 13.81
C ALA A 229 -0.86 -13.20 14.86
N ILE A 230 -0.88 -12.41 15.93
CA ILE A 230 0.05 -12.57 17.06
C ILE A 230 -0.22 -13.90 17.79
N SER A 231 -1.48 -14.34 17.88
CA SER A 231 -1.86 -15.59 18.55
C SER A 231 -1.57 -16.81 17.66
N ASP A 232 -2.03 -16.81 16.41
CA ASP A 232 -1.79 -17.88 15.42
C ASP A 232 -1.75 -17.30 14.00
N LEU A 233 -0.53 -17.00 13.54
CA LEU A 233 -0.31 -16.43 12.21
C LEU A 233 -0.78 -17.36 11.08
N LYS A 234 -0.56 -18.67 11.19
CA LYS A 234 -0.87 -19.63 10.11
C LYS A 234 -2.38 -19.73 9.90
N ARG A 235 -3.12 -19.82 10.99
CA ARG A 235 -4.59 -19.87 10.96
C ARG A 235 -5.15 -18.56 10.45
N THR A 236 -4.72 -17.44 11.02
CA THR A 236 -5.19 -16.10 10.63
C THR A 236 -4.91 -15.81 9.17
N ALA A 237 -3.70 -16.07 8.67
CA ALA A 237 -3.36 -15.87 7.27
C ALA A 237 -4.23 -16.72 6.34
N ARG A 238 -4.57 -17.94 6.73
CA ARG A 238 -5.47 -18.81 5.96
C ARG A 238 -6.91 -18.28 5.94
N GLU A 239 -7.42 -17.88 7.08
CA GLU A 239 -8.78 -17.34 7.20
C GLU A 239 -8.93 -16.00 6.45
N LEU A 240 -7.94 -15.11 6.60
CA LEU A 240 -7.90 -13.85 5.85
C LEU A 240 -7.78 -14.08 4.34
N ALA A 241 -7.00 -15.08 3.90
CA ALA A 241 -6.88 -15.44 2.49
C ALA A 241 -8.24 -15.83 1.89
N TRP A 242 -8.97 -16.73 2.55
CA TRP A 242 -10.29 -17.15 2.10
C TRP A 242 -11.33 -16.03 2.24
N GLY A 243 -11.31 -15.29 3.34
CA GLY A 243 -12.21 -14.17 3.56
C GLY A 243 -12.04 -13.07 2.52
N ALA A 244 -10.81 -12.65 2.23
CA ALA A 244 -10.53 -11.64 1.21
C ALA A 244 -10.94 -12.11 -0.19
N ALA A 245 -10.59 -13.34 -0.57
CA ALA A 245 -10.98 -13.91 -1.86
C ALA A 245 -12.50 -14.00 -2.00
N ALA A 246 -13.19 -14.51 -0.99
CA ALA A 246 -14.66 -14.60 -0.98
C ALA A 246 -15.31 -13.21 -1.07
N LEU A 247 -14.84 -12.23 -0.30
CA LEU A 247 -15.35 -10.86 -0.35
C LEU A 247 -15.19 -10.24 -1.73
N ILE A 248 -14.03 -10.42 -2.40
CA ILE A 248 -13.79 -9.90 -3.76
C ILE A 248 -14.74 -10.57 -4.75
N LEU A 249 -14.86 -11.90 -4.71
CA LEU A 249 -15.70 -12.65 -5.65
C LEU A 249 -17.20 -12.39 -5.43
N LEU A 250 -17.62 -12.25 -4.18
CA LEU A 250 -19.02 -12.04 -3.82
C LEU A 250 -19.42 -10.55 -3.77
N SER A 251 -18.48 -9.63 -4.02
CA SER A 251 -18.74 -8.19 -3.93
C SER A 251 -19.92 -7.70 -4.76
N PRO A 252 -20.28 -8.24 -5.95
CA PRO A 252 -21.48 -7.83 -6.67
C PRO A 252 -22.79 -8.23 -5.98
N LEU A 253 -22.76 -9.25 -5.12
CA LEU A 253 -23.95 -9.67 -4.38
C LEU A 253 -24.29 -8.68 -3.25
N ILE A 254 -23.32 -7.97 -2.71
CA ILE A 254 -23.54 -7.00 -1.62
C ILE A 254 -24.56 -5.93 -2.05
N PRO A 255 -24.34 -5.17 -3.15
CA PRO A 255 -25.32 -4.19 -3.61
C PRO A 255 -26.61 -4.84 -4.12
N ALA A 256 -26.55 -6.01 -4.75
CA ALA A 256 -27.74 -6.70 -5.24
C ALA A 256 -28.69 -7.17 -4.10
N LEU A 257 -28.11 -7.57 -2.96
CA LEU A 257 -28.88 -7.99 -1.77
C LEU A 257 -29.25 -6.83 -0.84
N ALA A 258 -28.57 -5.69 -0.95
CA ALA A 258 -28.78 -4.55 -0.06
C ALA A 258 -30.24 -4.06 0.01
N PRO A 259 -31.00 -3.94 -1.10
CA PRO A 259 -32.42 -3.58 -1.05
C PRO A 259 -33.28 -4.60 -0.27
N THR A 260 -33.00 -5.89 -0.46
CA THR A 260 -33.72 -6.97 0.23
C THR A 260 -33.39 -7.00 1.71
N VAL A 261 -32.11 -6.86 2.05
CA VAL A 261 -31.64 -6.83 3.44
C VAL A 261 -32.18 -5.60 4.17
N SER A 262 -32.13 -4.42 3.53
CA SER A 262 -32.68 -3.20 4.12
C SER A 262 -34.19 -3.32 4.35
N ALA A 263 -34.94 -3.84 3.38
CA ALA A 263 -36.38 -4.08 3.53
C ALA A 263 -36.66 -5.02 4.71
N TRP A 264 -35.91 -6.10 4.85
CA TRP A 264 -36.03 -7.05 5.96
C TRP A 264 -35.70 -6.41 7.31
N ILE A 265 -34.62 -5.62 7.42
CA ILE A 265 -34.23 -4.90 8.64
C ILE A 265 -35.28 -3.86 9.03
N PHE A 266 -35.78 -3.08 8.07
CA PHE A 266 -36.87 -2.10 8.33
C PHE A 266 -38.16 -2.75 8.77
N HIS A 267 -38.54 -3.89 8.20
CA HIS A 267 -39.70 -4.65 8.65
C HIS A 267 -39.52 -5.23 10.07
N ALA A 268 -38.28 -5.54 10.46
CA ALA A 268 -37.94 -5.97 11.82
C ALA A 268 -37.90 -4.82 12.87
N ARG A 269 -38.40 -3.62 12.53
CA ARG A 269 -38.47 -2.43 13.42
C ARG A 269 -37.14 -1.89 13.92
N LEU A 270 -36.02 -2.15 13.26
CA LEU A 270 -34.77 -1.44 13.49
C LEU A 270 -34.82 -0.07 12.78
N THR A 271 -35.68 0.82 13.28
CA THR A 271 -36.09 2.09 12.64
C THR A 271 -35.03 3.19 12.59
N SER A 272 -33.83 2.92 12.98
CA SER A 272 -32.75 3.95 13.05
C SER A 272 -31.58 3.74 12.10
N LEU A 273 -31.63 2.72 11.21
CA LEU A 273 -30.55 2.56 10.22
C LEU A 273 -30.81 3.53 9.05
N PRO A 274 -29.79 4.29 8.63
CA PRO A 274 -29.91 5.16 7.47
C PRO A 274 -30.25 4.34 6.23
N ALA A 275 -31.00 4.95 5.31
CA ALA A 275 -31.28 4.36 4.00
C ALA A 275 -29.97 3.88 3.34
N PRO A 276 -30.01 2.79 2.54
CA PRO A 276 -28.81 2.27 1.88
C PRO A 276 -28.12 3.42 1.14
N TYR A 277 -26.80 3.53 1.30
CA TYR A 277 -26.01 4.58 0.66
C TYR A 277 -26.38 4.65 -0.83
N PRO A 278 -26.62 5.85 -1.41
CA PRO A 278 -26.99 5.99 -2.81
C PRO A 278 -26.06 5.24 -3.76
N SER A 279 -24.77 5.16 -3.42
CA SER A 279 -23.77 4.37 -4.15
C SER A 279 -24.10 2.89 -4.24
N VAL A 280 -24.72 2.29 -3.21
CA VAL A 280 -25.10 0.88 -3.21
C VAL A 280 -26.28 0.64 -4.16
N ALA A 281 -27.24 1.56 -4.20
CA ALA A 281 -28.38 1.48 -5.12
C ALA A 281 -27.91 1.60 -6.58
N VAL A 282 -27.01 2.54 -6.87
CA VAL A 282 -26.41 2.70 -8.21
C VAL A 282 -25.62 1.45 -8.62
N ALA A 283 -24.84 0.86 -7.70
CA ALA A 283 -24.13 -0.37 -7.98
C ALA A 283 -25.08 -1.53 -8.28
N ALA A 284 -26.18 -1.67 -7.53
CA ALA A 284 -27.19 -2.70 -7.78
C ALA A 284 -27.82 -2.55 -9.18
N ASP A 285 -28.18 -1.33 -9.55
CA ASP A 285 -28.76 -1.03 -10.86
C ASP A 285 -27.81 -1.40 -12.01
N VAL A 286 -26.56 -0.99 -11.91
CA VAL A 286 -25.52 -1.28 -12.93
C VAL A 286 -25.30 -2.78 -13.09
N PHE A 287 -25.24 -3.55 -11.99
CA PHE A 287 -24.99 -5.00 -12.06
C PHE A 287 -26.20 -5.79 -12.56
N THR A 288 -27.44 -5.27 -12.38
CA THR A 288 -28.65 -5.99 -12.79
C THR A 288 -28.96 -5.82 -14.28
N HIS A 289 -28.62 -4.68 -14.89
CA HIS A 289 -28.99 -4.35 -16.26
C HIS A 289 -28.04 -4.87 -17.35
N ASP A 290 -26.76 -5.17 -17.03
CA ASP A 290 -25.75 -5.49 -18.07
C ASP A 290 -24.96 -6.77 -17.77
N LYS A 291 -25.69 -7.90 -17.67
CA LYS A 291 -25.14 -9.21 -17.28
C LYS A 291 -24.04 -9.75 -18.20
N LEU A 292 -24.10 -9.47 -19.51
CA LEU A 292 -23.12 -9.96 -20.48
C LEU A 292 -21.74 -9.32 -20.27
N ARG A 293 -21.70 -8.04 -19.93
CA ARG A 293 -20.45 -7.34 -19.64
C ARG A 293 -19.84 -7.67 -18.27
N LEU A 294 -20.57 -8.39 -17.40
CA LEU A 294 -19.96 -8.92 -16.17
C LEU A 294 -18.81 -9.91 -16.46
N ILE A 295 -18.78 -10.55 -17.62
CA ILE A 295 -17.71 -11.51 -17.96
C ILE A 295 -16.42 -10.79 -18.35
N THR A 296 -16.49 -9.87 -19.31
CA THR A 296 -15.31 -9.19 -19.90
C THR A 296 -14.99 -7.85 -19.25
N GLY A 297 -15.94 -7.28 -18.52
CA GLY A 297 -15.91 -5.90 -18.06
C GLY A 297 -16.21 -4.90 -19.17
N ARG A 298 -16.28 -3.63 -18.80
CA ARG A 298 -16.49 -2.50 -19.72
C ARG A 298 -15.19 -1.85 -20.21
N GLY A 299 -14.05 -2.37 -19.78
CA GLY A 299 -12.73 -1.87 -20.11
C GLY A 299 -12.14 -0.97 -19.03
N PHE A 300 -10.82 -0.95 -18.97
CA PHE A 300 -10.05 -0.25 -17.95
C PHE A 300 -10.27 1.26 -17.98
N ALA A 301 -10.24 1.91 -16.81
CA ALA A 301 -10.46 3.34 -16.57
C ALA A 301 -11.88 3.87 -16.93
N THR A 302 -12.88 2.98 -17.07
CA THR A 302 -14.24 3.37 -17.44
C THR A 302 -15.01 4.01 -16.26
N VAL A 303 -14.79 3.58 -15.01
CA VAL A 303 -15.51 4.11 -13.84
C VAL A 303 -15.15 5.57 -13.60
N SER A 304 -13.87 5.87 -13.44
CA SER A 304 -13.41 7.23 -13.11
C SER A 304 -13.75 8.23 -14.20
N ARG A 305 -13.57 7.85 -15.47
CA ARG A 305 -13.89 8.69 -16.62
C ARG A 305 -15.38 8.81 -16.88
N GLY A 306 -16.12 7.72 -16.74
CA GLY A 306 -17.58 7.73 -16.88
C GLY A 306 -18.28 8.62 -15.86
N ILE A 307 -17.77 8.70 -14.63
CA ILE A 307 -18.25 9.65 -13.62
C ILE A 307 -17.89 11.09 -14.02
N HIS A 308 -16.64 11.32 -14.45
CA HIS A 308 -16.17 12.64 -14.85
C HIS A 308 -16.97 13.22 -16.03
N ASP A 309 -17.27 12.39 -17.03
CA ASP A 309 -17.98 12.77 -18.23
C ASP A 309 -19.52 12.75 -18.06
N GLY A 310 -20.02 12.43 -16.85
CA GLY A 310 -21.43 12.39 -16.53
C GLY A 310 -22.21 11.21 -17.14
N ILE A 311 -21.51 10.21 -17.70
CA ILE A 311 -22.13 8.97 -18.22
C ILE A 311 -22.55 8.05 -17.06
N LEU A 312 -21.76 8.02 -16.01
CA LEU A 312 -22.09 7.34 -14.75
C LEU A 312 -22.54 8.35 -13.71
N PRO A 313 -23.54 8.03 -12.88
CA PRO A 313 -23.95 8.89 -11.79
C PRO A 313 -22.80 9.24 -10.85
N ALA A 314 -22.77 10.45 -10.31
CA ALA A 314 -21.73 10.89 -9.35
C ALA A 314 -21.64 10.01 -8.10
N GLN A 315 -22.73 9.34 -7.74
CA GLN A 315 -22.84 8.41 -6.60
C GLN A 315 -22.29 7.01 -6.91
N THR A 316 -21.78 6.74 -8.13
CA THR A 316 -21.20 5.45 -8.48
C THR A 316 -20.03 5.12 -7.54
N PRO A 317 -19.98 3.90 -6.97
CA PRO A 317 -18.90 3.53 -6.05
C PRO A 317 -17.53 3.59 -6.71
N ARG A 318 -16.56 4.17 -6.01
CA ARG A 318 -15.14 4.18 -6.42
C ARG A 318 -14.32 3.12 -5.69
N ALA A 319 -14.97 2.21 -4.99
CA ALA A 319 -14.31 1.11 -4.31
C ALA A 319 -13.62 0.18 -5.33
N LEU A 320 -12.40 -0.27 -5.03
CA LEU A 320 -11.64 -1.15 -5.93
C LEU A 320 -12.42 -2.42 -6.28
N ALA A 321 -13.12 -3.01 -5.32
CA ALA A 321 -13.92 -4.21 -5.55
C ALA A 321 -14.99 -3.98 -6.64
N PHE A 322 -15.70 -2.83 -6.59
CA PHE A 322 -16.65 -2.46 -7.63
C PHE A 322 -15.95 -2.18 -8.97
N THR A 323 -14.86 -1.39 -8.95
CA THR A 323 -14.11 -1.01 -10.14
C THR A 323 -13.56 -2.24 -10.89
N VAL A 324 -13.00 -3.21 -10.17
CA VAL A 324 -12.49 -4.45 -10.76
C VAL A 324 -13.58 -5.25 -11.47
N TRP A 325 -14.74 -5.41 -10.83
CA TRP A 325 -15.86 -6.11 -11.45
C TRP A 325 -16.43 -5.36 -12.65
N TYR A 326 -16.59 -4.05 -12.55
CA TYR A 326 -17.16 -3.21 -13.59
C TYR A 326 -16.25 -3.10 -14.81
N GLU A 327 -14.95 -2.86 -14.59
CA GLU A 327 -13.97 -2.61 -15.65
C GLU A 327 -13.38 -3.88 -16.25
N LEU A 328 -13.05 -4.87 -15.40
CA LEU A 328 -12.29 -6.07 -15.79
C LEU A 328 -13.13 -7.35 -15.75
N GLY A 329 -14.36 -7.27 -15.26
CA GLY A 329 -15.29 -8.40 -15.22
C GLY A 329 -14.86 -9.54 -14.29
N VAL A 330 -15.43 -10.71 -14.50
CA VAL A 330 -15.13 -11.95 -13.74
C VAL A 330 -13.65 -12.28 -13.79
N VAL A 331 -12.99 -12.12 -14.95
CA VAL A 331 -11.56 -12.42 -15.09
C VAL A 331 -10.72 -11.56 -14.15
N GLY A 332 -10.98 -10.23 -14.13
CA GLY A 332 -10.31 -9.31 -13.22
C GLY A 332 -10.58 -9.65 -11.75
N ALA A 333 -11.82 -9.98 -11.41
CA ALA A 333 -12.22 -10.35 -10.06
C ALA A 333 -11.54 -11.65 -9.58
N VAL A 334 -11.45 -12.67 -10.44
CA VAL A 334 -10.75 -13.92 -10.13
C VAL A 334 -9.24 -13.68 -9.94
N LEU A 335 -8.62 -12.87 -10.80
CA LEU A 335 -7.20 -12.51 -10.64
C LEU A 335 -6.95 -11.71 -9.36
N ALA A 336 -7.81 -10.74 -9.04
CA ALA A 336 -7.71 -9.98 -7.79
C ALA A 336 -7.89 -10.88 -6.55
N ALA A 337 -8.89 -11.76 -6.56
CA ALA A 337 -9.13 -12.72 -5.49
C ALA A 337 -7.96 -13.71 -5.32
N ALA A 338 -7.44 -14.26 -6.42
CA ALA A 338 -6.28 -15.15 -6.41
C ALA A 338 -5.03 -14.43 -5.89
N GLY A 339 -4.80 -13.18 -6.32
CA GLY A 339 -3.71 -12.34 -5.83
C GLY A 339 -3.78 -12.10 -4.33
N ALA A 340 -4.94 -11.69 -3.81
CA ALA A 340 -5.18 -11.50 -2.38
C ALA A 340 -4.98 -12.80 -1.59
N TRP A 341 -5.53 -13.91 -2.07
CA TRP A 341 -5.40 -15.22 -1.45
C TRP A 341 -3.94 -15.68 -1.36
N LEU A 342 -3.18 -15.56 -2.46
CA LEU A 342 -1.76 -15.91 -2.51
C LEU A 342 -0.93 -14.98 -1.61
N ALA A 343 -1.23 -13.68 -1.58
CA ALA A 343 -0.54 -12.71 -0.74
C ALA A 343 -0.67 -13.08 0.74
N PHE A 344 -1.90 -13.31 1.24
CA PHE A 344 -2.09 -13.75 2.62
C PHE A 344 -1.47 -15.12 2.92
N ARG A 345 -1.59 -16.09 2.01
CA ARG A 345 -0.95 -17.39 2.19
C ARG A 345 0.57 -17.34 2.22
N SER A 346 1.19 -16.40 1.53
CA SER A 346 2.64 -16.21 1.58
C SER A 346 3.12 -15.79 2.96
N LEU A 347 2.31 -15.02 3.70
CA LEU A 347 2.64 -14.57 5.05
C LEU A 347 2.73 -15.71 6.06
N ALA A 348 1.92 -16.78 5.88
CA ALA A 348 1.99 -17.96 6.75
C ALA A 348 3.36 -18.67 6.69
N ARG A 349 4.14 -18.41 5.63
CA ARG A 349 5.47 -18.96 5.40
C ARG A 349 6.59 -17.95 5.64
N ALA A 350 6.24 -16.67 5.83
CA ALA A 350 7.22 -15.60 6.02
C ALA A 350 7.93 -15.78 7.37
N PRO A 351 9.26 -15.88 7.40
CA PRO A 351 9.99 -15.95 8.66
C PRO A 351 9.98 -14.59 9.37
N GLY A 352 9.93 -14.62 10.70
CA GLY A 352 10.24 -13.47 11.52
C GLY A 352 9.06 -12.75 12.16
N ARG A 353 9.40 -11.74 12.96
CA ARG A 353 8.47 -10.97 13.80
C ARG A 353 7.58 -9.99 13.01
N LEU A 354 7.87 -9.75 11.73
CA LEU A 354 7.13 -8.79 10.89
C LEU A 354 5.85 -9.38 10.29
N ALA A 355 5.76 -10.70 10.11
CA ALA A 355 4.65 -11.33 9.42
C ALA A 355 3.25 -10.98 9.98
N PRO A 356 3.02 -10.89 11.31
CA PRO A 356 1.73 -10.43 11.85
C PRO A 356 1.39 -8.99 11.45
N TYR A 357 2.38 -8.10 11.41
CA TYR A 357 2.20 -6.70 11.01
C TYR A 357 1.94 -6.55 9.50
N MET A 358 2.53 -7.42 8.69
CA MET A 358 2.23 -7.49 7.26
C MET A 358 0.79 -8.00 7.02
N ALA A 359 0.33 -8.99 7.80
CA ALA A 359 -1.06 -9.44 7.76
C ALA A 359 -2.03 -8.30 8.09
N ALA A 360 -1.70 -7.50 9.10
CA ALA A 360 -2.46 -6.31 9.47
C ALA A 360 -2.47 -5.25 8.35
N ALA A 361 -1.30 -4.97 7.75
CA ALA A 361 -1.19 -4.03 6.63
C ALA A 361 -2.04 -4.47 5.43
N PHE A 362 -1.95 -5.74 5.03
CA PHE A 362 -2.77 -6.27 3.95
C PHE A 362 -4.26 -6.23 4.27
N SER A 363 -4.65 -6.51 5.53
CA SER A 363 -6.06 -6.43 5.94
C SER A 363 -6.59 -5.01 5.90
N ALA A 364 -5.79 -4.02 6.30
CA ALA A 364 -6.15 -2.60 6.18
C ALA A 364 -6.32 -2.19 4.71
N VAL A 365 -5.40 -2.60 3.83
CA VAL A 365 -5.48 -2.34 2.39
C VAL A 365 -6.70 -3.02 1.76
N VAL A 366 -6.98 -4.28 2.13
CA VAL A 366 -8.19 -4.99 1.66
C VAL A 366 -9.46 -4.28 2.16
N ALA A 367 -9.50 -3.85 3.41
CA ALA A 367 -10.65 -3.08 3.93
C ALA A 367 -10.87 -1.79 3.11
N LEU A 368 -9.80 -1.02 2.85
CA LEU A 368 -9.88 0.16 1.98
C LEU A 368 -10.39 -0.15 0.58
N ALA A 369 -10.07 -1.32 0.02
CA ALA A 369 -10.51 -1.73 -1.31
C ALA A 369 -12.05 -1.93 -1.42
N PHE A 370 -12.74 -2.14 -0.30
CA PHE A 370 -14.21 -2.23 -0.23
C PHE A 370 -14.89 -0.93 0.15
N LEU A 371 -14.12 0.06 0.56
CA LEU A 371 -14.65 1.37 0.93
C LEU A 371 -14.62 2.31 -0.28
N ASN A 372 -15.39 3.39 -0.21
CA ASN A 372 -15.48 4.37 -1.29
C ASN A 372 -14.23 5.27 -1.34
N VAL A 373 -13.07 4.62 -1.43
CA VAL A 373 -11.76 5.25 -1.64
C VAL A 373 -11.34 4.96 -3.07
N ASP A 374 -10.94 5.98 -3.82
CA ASP A 374 -10.45 5.78 -5.20
C ASP A 374 -9.09 5.06 -5.18
N PHE A 375 -9.16 3.73 -5.26
CA PHE A 375 -7.98 2.87 -5.16
C PHE A 375 -7.15 2.87 -6.45
N VAL A 376 -7.79 3.19 -7.58
CA VAL A 376 -7.13 3.29 -8.88
C VAL A 376 -6.44 4.65 -9.03
N GLU A 377 -6.72 5.58 -8.12
CA GLU A 377 -5.98 6.83 -8.05
C GLU A 377 -4.49 6.57 -7.76
N MET A 378 -3.64 7.24 -8.49
CA MET A 378 -2.19 7.08 -8.37
C MET A 378 -1.67 7.38 -6.96
N THR A 379 -2.38 8.22 -6.19
CA THR A 379 -2.08 8.53 -4.79
C THR A 379 -2.06 7.27 -3.93
N THR A 380 -3.13 6.49 -3.97
CA THR A 380 -3.25 5.25 -3.17
C THR A 380 -2.23 4.21 -3.60
N LEU A 381 -2.02 4.03 -4.91
CA LEU A 381 -1.02 3.09 -5.43
C LEU A 381 0.41 3.48 -5.04
N THR A 382 0.73 4.79 -5.05
CA THR A 382 2.05 5.28 -4.61
C THR A 382 2.25 5.07 -3.11
N LEU A 383 1.22 5.26 -2.28
CA LEU A 383 1.28 4.97 -0.84
C LEU A 383 1.50 3.47 -0.56
N ILE A 384 0.86 2.58 -1.34
CA ILE A 384 1.12 1.14 -1.26
C ILE A 384 2.57 0.84 -1.63
N ALA A 385 3.12 1.47 -2.67
CA ALA A 385 4.52 1.33 -3.04
C ALA A 385 5.47 1.77 -1.89
N VAL A 386 5.21 2.91 -1.24
CA VAL A 386 5.94 3.36 -0.05
C VAL A 386 5.83 2.34 1.09
N SER A 387 4.65 1.76 1.31
CA SER A 387 4.41 0.71 2.31
C SER A 387 5.24 -0.54 2.03
N VAL A 388 5.32 -0.97 0.77
CA VAL A 388 6.18 -2.11 0.35
C VAL A 388 7.66 -1.80 0.63
N LEU A 389 8.14 -0.60 0.29
CA LEU A 389 9.51 -0.18 0.59
C LEU A 389 9.78 -0.13 2.09
N SER A 390 8.83 0.35 2.89
CA SER A 390 8.91 0.37 4.35
C SER A 390 9.06 -1.03 4.94
N THR A 391 8.22 -1.97 4.49
CA THR A 391 8.26 -3.37 4.96
C THR A 391 9.55 -4.07 4.55
N ASP A 392 10.07 -3.81 3.36
CA ASP A 392 11.33 -4.37 2.88
C ASP A 392 12.54 -3.84 3.70
N VAL A 393 12.58 -2.53 4.03
CA VAL A 393 13.59 -1.96 4.95
C VAL A 393 13.50 -2.62 6.31
N ALA A 394 12.29 -2.78 6.85
CA ALA A 394 12.06 -3.41 8.14
C ALA A 394 12.50 -4.89 8.15
N ALA A 395 12.22 -5.64 7.08
CA ALA A 395 12.61 -7.05 6.94
C ALA A 395 14.14 -7.22 6.92
N ARG A 396 14.86 -6.41 6.17
CA ARG A 396 16.32 -6.48 6.07
C ARG A 396 17.03 -6.10 7.35
N SER A 397 16.48 -5.17 8.12
CA SER A 397 17.06 -4.72 9.39
C SER A 397 16.95 -5.74 10.53
N GLN A 398 16.04 -6.73 10.44
CA GLN A 398 15.90 -7.79 11.46
C GLN A 398 17.14 -8.66 11.59
N TYR A 399 17.80 -8.98 10.48
CA TYR A 399 18.97 -9.88 10.46
C TYR A 399 20.25 -9.27 11.08
N ARG A 400 20.31 -7.95 11.24
CA ARG A 400 21.46 -7.26 11.81
C ARG A 400 21.46 -7.16 13.35
N THR A 401 20.40 -7.55 14.01
CA THR A 401 20.27 -7.43 15.48
C THR A 401 20.64 -8.69 16.26
N THR A 402 20.90 -9.80 15.60
CA THR A 402 21.48 -10.98 16.24
C THR A 402 22.96 -10.73 16.50
N ARG A 403 23.31 -10.40 17.74
CA ARG A 403 24.72 -10.47 18.20
C ARG A 403 25.26 -11.87 17.89
N PRO A 404 26.47 -12.01 17.33
CA PRO A 404 27.11 -13.31 17.26
C PRO A 404 27.11 -13.90 18.68
N SER A 405 26.59 -15.12 18.82
CA SER A 405 26.70 -15.79 20.11
C SER A 405 28.17 -15.99 20.44
N ALA A 406 28.53 -15.95 21.71
CA ALA A 406 29.92 -16.18 22.14
C ALA A 406 30.49 -17.51 21.60
N ALA A 407 29.61 -18.50 21.32
CA ALA A 407 29.97 -19.75 20.68
C ALA A 407 30.38 -19.62 19.21
N SER A 408 29.90 -18.61 18.48
CA SER A 408 30.31 -18.36 17.08
C SER A 408 31.64 -17.62 16.98
N LEU A 409 32.06 -16.92 18.04
CA LEU A 409 33.36 -16.25 18.11
C LEU A 409 34.48 -17.20 18.57
N ALA A 410 34.15 -18.31 19.21
CA ALA A 410 35.13 -19.31 19.64
C ALA A 410 35.57 -20.25 18.51
N ASN A 411 34.90 -20.20 17.35
CA ASN A 411 35.21 -21.00 16.14
C ASN A 411 35.87 -20.18 15.02
N LEU A 412 36.26 -18.93 15.26
CA LEU A 412 37.08 -18.06 14.40
C LEU A 412 38.47 -17.94 14.99
#